data_5f362adbd516aafcb9bbe4f3c3f68e18
#
_entry.id   5f362adbd516aafcb9bbe4f3c3f68e18
#
_cell.length_a   1.000
_cell.length_b   1.000
_cell.length_c   1.000
_cell.angle_alpha   90.00
_cell.angle_beta   90.00
_cell.angle_gamma   90.00
#
_symmetry.space_group_name_H-M   'P 1'
#
loop_
_entity.id
_entity.type
_entity.pdbx_description
1 polymer ?
#
loop_
_entity_poly.entity_id
_entity_poly.type
_entity_poly.pdbx_seq_one_letter_code
_entity_poly.pdbx_strand_id
1 'polypeptide(L)'
;MISHGVPSHFGTADICVAGAGPVGLAVALQCAQAGLKVILLESGTQRASKTHQLLSNFTSDDDIIHAPAHLTVRRVLGGTSTMWGGRCVEYDDIDFVRRDHVGGSGWPIAHHTLRPYYDA
;
A
#
# COMPACT_ATOMS: atom_id res chain seq x y z
N MET A 1 6.18 15.03 -11.34
CA MET A 1 5.12 15.48 -12.28
C MET A 1 3.97 14.51 -12.18
N ILE A 2 2.74 14.98 -12.02
CA ILE A 2 1.52 14.13 -12.05
C ILE A 2 0.87 14.35 -13.42
N SER A 3 0.59 13.27 -14.15
CA SER A 3 -0.17 13.30 -15.40
C SER A 3 -1.45 12.48 -15.26
N HIS A 4 -2.50 12.88 -15.96
CA HIS A 4 -3.76 12.15 -16.02
C HIS A 4 -3.80 11.28 -17.27
N GLY A 5 -4.25 10.03 -17.12
CA GLY A 5 -4.23 9.03 -18.18
C GLY A 5 -2.86 8.39 -18.36
N VAL A 6 -2.79 7.39 -19.23
CA VAL A 6 -1.55 6.70 -19.59
C VAL A 6 -0.88 7.52 -20.70
N PRO A 7 0.29 8.13 -20.47
CA PRO A 7 1.02 8.82 -21.53
C PRO A 7 1.35 7.86 -22.67
N SER A 8 1.32 8.35 -23.91
CA SER A 8 1.70 7.56 -25.07
C SER A 8 3.17 7.15 -25.07
N HIS A 9 3.99 7.86 -24.32
CA HIS A 9 5.40 7.55 -24.11
C HIS A 9 5.75 7.74 -22.64
N PHE A 10 6.08 6.64 -21.98
CA PHE A 10 6.88 6.67 -20.76
C PHE A 10 8.34 6.67 -21.19
N GLY A 11 9.12 7.62 -20.73
CA GLY A 11 10.57 7.48 -20.82
C GLY A 11 11.01 6.17 -20.12
N THR A 12 12.26 5.79 -20.30
CA THR A 12 12.83 4.66 -19.54
C THR A 12 12.79 4.97 -18.04
N ALA A 13 12.21 4.07 -17.27
CA ALA A 13 12.25 4.09 -15.82
C ALA A 13 13.00 2.86 -15.32
N ASP A 14 13.66 3.01 -14.16
CA ASP A 14 14.34 1.90 -13.51
C ASP A 14 13.34 1.02 -12.77
N ILE A 15 12.29 1.63 -12.22
CA ILE A 15 11.24 0.96 -11.44
C ILE A 15 9.87 1.50 -11.81
N CYS A 16 8.90 0.59 -11.89
CA CYS A 16 7.48 0.90 -11.97
C CYS A 16 6.77 0.34 -10.73
N VAL A 17 6.13 1.22 -9.96
CA VAL A 17 5.34 0.87 -8.79
C VAL A 17 3.85 0.97 -9.16
N ALA A 18 3.10 -0.10 -8.98
CA ALA A 18 1.66 -0.15 -9.22
C ALA A 18 0.90 0.01 -7.90
N GLY A 19 0.13 1.09 -7.81
CA GLY A 19 -0.65 1.47 -6.65
C GLY A 19 0.03 2.53 -5.78
N ALA A 20 -0.65 3.66 -5.61
CA ALA A 20 -0.20 4.78 -4.77
C ALA A 20 -0.87 4.76 -3.38
N GLY A 21 -1.03 3.58 -2.80
CA GLY A 21 -1.32 3.39 -1.38
C GLY A 21 -0.08 3.63 -0.52
N PRO A 22 -0.18 3.51 0.83
CA PRO A 22 0.93 3.83 1.74
C PRO A 22 2.21 3.05 1.42
N VAL A 23 2.11 1.77 1.14
CA VAL A 23 3.28 0.93 0.80
C VAL A 23 3.90 1.34 -0.52
N GLY A 24 3.07 1.51 -1.57
CA GLY A 24 3.58 1.91 -2.89
C GLY A 24 4.22 3.29 -2.88
N LEU A 25 3.66 4.24 -2.13
CA LEU A 25 4.24 5.56 -1.94
C LEU A 25 5.58 5.49 -1.20
N ALA A 26 5.68 4.69 -0.12
CA ALA A 26 6.92 4.51 0.62
C ALA A 26 8.02 3.90 -0.27
N VAL A 27 7.71 2.83 -1.01
CA VAL A 27 8.66 2.20 -1.94
C VAL A 27 9.10 3.18 -3.04
N ALA A 28 8.14 3.88 -3.66
CA ALA A 28 8.44 4.83 -4.72
C ALA A 28 9.35 5.97 -4.22
N LEU A 29 9.07 6.48 -3.01
CA LEU A 29 9.87 7.54 -2.40
C LEU A 29 11.30 7.07 -2.10
N GLN A 30 11.44 5.91 -1.46
CA GLN A 30 12.76 5.36 -1.13
C GLN A 30 13.60 5.08 -2.39
N CYS A 31 13.00 4.53 -3.43
CA CYS A 31 13.68 4.33 -4.71
C CYS A 31 14.11 5.65 -5.35
N ALA A 32 13.24 6.66 -5.33
CA ALA A 32 13.57 7.98 -5.87
C ALA A 32 14.69 8.67 -5.07
N GLN A 33 14.70 8.55 -3.74
CA GLN A 33 15.77 9.04 -2.88
C GLN A 33 17.11 8.32 -3.12
N ALA A 34 17.06 7.05 -3.52
CA ALA A 34 18.23 6.30 -3.97
C ALA A 34 18.70 6.68 -5.38
N GLY A 35 18.11 7.68 -6.03
CA GLY A 35 18.48 8.17 -7.35
C GLY A 35 17.88 7.42 -8.53
N LEU A 36 16.96 6.49 -8.29
CA LEU A 36 16.30 5.74 -9.35
C LEU A 36 15.17 6.55 -10.00
N LYS A 37 14.97 6.35 -11.30
CA LYS A 37 13.82 6.88 -12.03
C LYS A 37 12.61 6.01 -11.78
N VAL A 38 11.62 6.55 -11.07
CA VAL A 38 10.43 5.82 -10.64
C VAL A 38 9.21 6.28 -11.41
N ILE A 39 8.43 5.33 -11.92
CA ILE A 39 7.06 5.54 -12.37
C ILE A 39 6.13 4.96 -11.32
N LEU A 40 5.23 5.78 -10.81
CA LEU A 40 4.18 5.35 -9.89
C LEU A 40 2.83 5.44 -10.63
N LEU A 41 2.17 4.30 -10.75
CA LEU A 41 0.86 4.18 -11.39
C LEU A 41 -0.24 4.08 -10.32
N GLU A 42 -1.29 4.87 -10.46
CA GLU A 42 -2.47 4.82 -9.62
C GLU A 42 -3.72 4.76 -10.50
N SER A 43 -4.60 3.82 -10.20
CA SER A 43 -5.86 3.64 -10.94
C SER A 43 -7.01 4.49 -10.40
N GLY A 44 -6.85 5.04 -9.21
CA GLY A 44 -7.75 6.04 -8.63
C GLY A 44 -7.44 7.45 -9.09
N THR A 45 -8.19 8.39 -8.57
CA THR A 45 -8.04 9.83 -8.81
C THR A 45 -7.46 10.52 -7.59
N GLN A 46 -7.05 11.78 -7.69
CA GLN A 46 -6.56 12.56 -6.55
C GLN A 46 -7.63 12.77 -5.47
N ARG A 47 -8.90 12.74 -5.86
CA ARG A 47 -10.04 12.81 -4.94
C ARG A 47 -10.92 11.58 -5.13
N ALA A 48 -11.60 11.15 -4.08
CA ALA A 48 -12.48 10.00 -4.16
C ALA A 48 -13.54 10.16 -5.27
N SER A 49 -13.67 9.15 -6.11
CA SER A 49 -14.62 9.09 -7.22
C SER A 49 -15.43 7.80 -7.13
N LYS A 50 -16.75 7.92 -7.18
CA LYS A 50 -17.65 6.77 -7.18
C LYS A 50 -17.37 5.83 -8.36
N THR A 51 -17.16 6.39 -9.56
CA THR A 51 -16.89 5.62 -10.78
C THR A 51 -15.61 4.78 -10.64
N HIS A 52 -14.52 5.38 -10.13
CA HIS A 52 -13.27 4.63 -9.92
C HIS A 52 -13.40 3.62 -8.79
N GLN A 53 -14.15 3.95 -7.74
CA GLN A 53 -14.38 3.03 -6.64
C GLN A 53 -15.09 1.74 -7.08
N LEU A 54 -16.01 1.81 -8.05
CA LEU A 54 -16.69 0.64 -8.59
C LEU A 54 -15.74 -0.39 -9.21
N LEU A 55 -14.57 0.02 -9.70
CA LEU A 55 -13.54 -0.89 -10.21
C LEU A 55 -12.92 -1.78 -9.11
N SER A 56 -13.17 -1.47 -7.85
CA SER A 56 -12.71 -2.27 -6.72
C SER A 56 -13.80 -3.18 -6.15
N ASN A 57 -14.98 -3.21 -6.76
CA ASN A 57 -16.04 -4.09 -6.31
C ASN A 57 -15.68 -5.54 -6.63
N PHE A 58 -15.94 -6.40 -5.68
CA PHE A 58 -15.86 -7.84 -5.82
C PHE A 58 -17.09 -8.48 -5.18
N THR A 59 -17.44 -9.66 -5.63
CA THR A 59 -18.40 -10.54 -4.96
C THR A 59 -17.61 -11.49 -4.07
N SER A 60 -18.03 -11.61 -2.81
CA SER A 60 -17.49 -12.60 -1.89
C SER A 60 -18.45 -13.79 -1.85
N ASP A 61 -17.92 -14.99 -1.84
CA ASP A 61 -18.71 -16.21 -1.63
C ASP A 61 -19.19 -16.34 -0.17
N ASP A 62 -18.63 -15.52 0.72
CA ASP A 62 -18.98 -15.50 2.14
C ASP A 62 -19.05 -14.04 2.65
N ASP A 63 -20.24 -13.47 2.59
CA ASP A 63 -20.53 -12.12 3.06
C ASP A 63 -20.43 -11.96 4.59
N ILE A 64 -20.34 -13.07 5.34
CA ILE A 64 -20.21 -13.05 6.80
C ILE A 64 -18.77 -12.76 7.20
N ILE A 65 -17.79 -13.24 6.43
CA ILE A 65 -16.36 -13.14 6.77
C ILE A 65 -15.74 -11.86 6.22
N HIS A 66 -16.27 -11.34 5.11
CA HIS A 66 -15.68 -10.18 4.43
C HIS A 66 -16.53 -8.94 4.53
N ALA A 67 -15.97 -7.87 5.05
CA ALA A 67 -16.60 -6.56 4.98
C ALA A 67 -16.74 -6.09 3.53
N PRO A 68 -17.78 -5.32 3.19
CA PRO A 68 -18.00 -4.80 1.84
C PRO A 68 -16.78 -4.06 1.28
N ALA A 69 -16.51 -4.21 -0.01
CA ALA A 69 -15.34 -3.63 -0.67
C ALA A 69 -15.20 -2.11 -0.46
N HIS A 70 -16.31 -1.37 -0.39
CA HIS A 70 -16.30 0.08 -0.18
C HIS A 70 -15.84 0.49 1.23
N LEU A 71 -15.81 -0.44 2.19
CA LEU A 71 -15.29 -0.23 3.55
C LEU A 71 -13.84 -0.68 3.70
N THR A 72 -13.37 -1.59 2.85
CA THR A 72 -12.05 -2.23 2.99
C THR A 72 -11.02 -1.73 2.00
N VAL A 73 -11.46 -1.24 0.84
CA VAL A 73 -10.57 -0.80 -0.25
C VAL A 73 -10.95 0.60 -0.69
N ARG A 74 -9.93 1.45 -0.86
CA ARG A 74 -10.10 2.80 -1.39
C ARG A 74 -9.27 2.99 -2.65
N ARG A 75 -9.93 3.29 -3.77
CA ARG A 75 -9.27 3.56 -5.05
C ARG A 75 -9.12 5.07 -5.23
N VAL A 76 -8.03 5.59 -4.70
CA VAL A 76 -7.69 7.01 -4.67
C VAL A 76 -6.21 7.15 -4.38
N LEU A 77 -5.59 8.26 -4.77
CA LEU A 77 -4.21 8.57 -4.36
C LEU A 77 -4.10 8.55 -2.83
N GLY A 78 -3.16 7.79 -2.30
CA GLY A 78 -3.04 7.48 -0.88
C GLY A 78 -3.77 6.19 -0.45
N GLY A 79 -4.64 5.66 -1.30
CA GLY A 79 -5.34 4.39 -1.04
C GLY A 79 -6.17 4.42 0.24
N THR A 80 -6.18 3.30 0.95
CA THR A 80 -6.95 3.11 2.18
C THR A 80 -6.46 3.98 3.35
N SER A 81 -5.22 4.49 3.30
CA SER A 81 -4.73 5.42 4.34
C SER A 81 -5.53 6.73 4.41
N THR A 82 -6.31 7.06 3.39
CA THR A 82 -7.20 8.23 3.39
C THR A 82 -8.48 8.03 4.25
N MET A 83 -8.70 6.84 4.79
CA MET A 83 -9.90 6.50 5.57
C MET A 83 -9.64 6.28 7.06
N TRP A 84 -8.40 6.22 7.49
CA TRP A 84 -8.05 5.91 8.87
C TRP A 84 -7.60 7.15 9.65
N GLY A 85 -7.58 7.05 10.97
CA GLY A 85 -7.22 8.17 11.85
C GLY A 85 -5.72 8.48 11.93
N GLY A 86 -4.88 7.78 11.16
CA GLY A 86 -3.42 8.03 11.11
C GLY A 86 -2.65 7.54 12.34
N ARG A 87 -3.27 6.74 13.21
CA ARG A 87 -2.56 6.19 14.37
C ARG A 87 -1.65 5.06 13.92
N CYS A 88 -0.35 5.25 14.09
CA CYS A 88 0.67 4.24 13.84
C CYS A 88 1.29 3.82 15.17
N VAL A 89 1.57 2.54 15.30
CA VAL A 89 2.32 1.96 16.41
C VAL A 89 3.36 0.99 15.84
N GLU A 90 4.47 0.86 16.54
CA GLU A 90 5.47 -0.15 16.22
C GLU A 90 4.90 -1.55 16.45
N TYR A 91 5.40 -2.53 15.73
CA TYR A 91 5.12 -3.94 16.02
C TYR A 91 5.76 -4.35 17.35
N ASP A 92 5.12 -5.26 18.06
CA ASP A 92 5.66 -5.83 19.28
C ASP A 92 6.62 -6.99 18.99
N ASP A 93 7.54 -7.27 19.90
CA ASP A 93 8.51 -8.38 19.77
C ASP A 93 7.83 -9.73 19.47
N ILE A 94 6.63 -9.93 20.02
CA ILE A 94 5.85 -11.16 19.81
C ILE A 94 5.44 -11.39 18.36
N ASP A 95 5.35 -10.32 17.54
CA ASP A 95 5.00 -10.43 16.12
C ASP A 95 6.12 -11.08 15.31
N PHE A 96 7.35 -10.95 15.77
CA PHE A 96 8.56 -11.50 15.13
C PHE A 96 8.88 -12.92 15.61
N VAL A 97 8.29 -13.37 16.69
CA VAL A 97 8.56 -14.69 17.29
C VAL A 97 7.61 -15.74 16.70
N ARG A 98 8.18 -16.89 16.34
CA ARG A 98 7.38 -18.05 15.96
C ARG A 98 6.61 -18.57 17.17
N ARG A 99 5.31 -18.75 16.99
CA ARG A 99 4.39 -19.30 17.99
C ARG A 99 3.82 -20.62 17.47
N ASP A 100 4.10 -21.73 18.11
CA ASP A 100 3.75 -23.06 17.59
C ASP A 100 2.23 -23.28 17.46
N HIS A 101 1.43 -22.57 18.28
CA HIS A 101 -0.03 -22.64 18.23
C HIS A 101 -0.66 -21.69 17.19
N VAL A 102 0.15 -20.87 16.48
CA VAL A 102 -0.31 -19.95 15.45
C VAL A 102 0.41 -20.28 14.15
N GLY A 103 -0.32 -20.90 13.21
CA GLY A 103 0.22 -21.21 11.89
C GLY A 103 0.68 -19.96 11.16
N GLY A 104 1.87 -20.00 10.54
CA GLY A 104 2.43 -18.88 9.81
C GLY A 104 2.93 -17.70 10.66
N SER A 105 3.01 -17.88 12.00
CA SER A 105 3.54 -16.85 12.90
C SER A 105 5.06 -16.68 12.76
N GLY A 106 5.52 -15.51 13.17
CA GLY A 106 6.93 -15.13 13.12
C GLY A 106 7.32 -14.54 11.75
N TRP A 107 7.97 -13.41 11.78
CA TRP A 107 8.49 -12.77 10.58
C TRP A 107 9.91 -13.28 10.26
N PRO A 108 10.33 -13.29 8.98
CA PRO A 108 11.67 -13.76 8.60
C PRO A 108 12.79 -12.75 8.93
N ILE A 109 12.45 -11.67 9.63
CA ILE A 109 13.37 -10.62 10.08
C ILE A 109 13.25 -10.42 11.59
N ALA A 110 14.29 -9.92 12.22
CA ALA A 110 14.24 -9.58 13.64
C ALA A 110 13.64 -8.18 13.85
N HIS A 111 12.98 -7.96 15.00
CA HIS A 111 12.36 -6.66 15.33
C HIS A 111 13.35 -5.49 15.21
N HIS A 112 14.57 -5.64 15.74
CA HIS A 112 15.60 -4.60 15.68
C HIS A 112 15.96 -4.16 14.24
N THR A 113 15.69 -4.99 13.23
CA THR A 113 15.91 -4.64 11.82
C THR A 113 14.99 -3.50 11.35
N LEU A 114 13.83 -3.34 11.99
CA LEU A 114 12.87 -2.28 11.65
C LEU A 114 13.16 -0.96 12.37
N ARG A 115 13.95 -0.98 13.45
CA ARG A 115 14.22 0.21 14.27
C ARG A 115 14.64 1.45 13.48
N PRO A 116 15.59 1.38 12.51
CA PRO A 116 15.99 2.55 11.73
C PRO A 116 14.86 3.16 10.89
N TYR A 117 13.84 2.37 10.57
CA TYR A 117 12.69 2.82 9.79
C TYR A 117 11.57 3.42 10.65
N TYR A 118 11.54 3.12 11.94
CA TYR A 118 10.66 3.78 12.89
C TYR A 118 11.21 5.13 13.35
N ASP A 119 12.53 5.27 13.38
CA ASP A 119 13.23 6.47 13.84
C ASP A 119 13.41 7.51 12.69
N ALA A 120 13.07 7.18 11.43
CA ALA A 120 13.21 8.03 10.24
C ALA A 120 12.00 8.94 10.01
#